data_86407e0fd713cd03e73b5b9f2722b0ba
#
_entry.id   86407e0fd713cd03e73b5b9f2722b0ba
#
_cell.length_a   1.000
_cell.length_b   1.000
_cell.length_c   1.000
_cell.angle_alpha   90.00
_cell.angle_beta   90.00
_cell.angle_gamma   90.00
#
_symmetry.space_group_name_H-M   'P 1'
#
loop_
_entity.id
_entity.type
_entity.pdbx_description
1 polymer ?
#
loop_
_entity_poly.entity_id
_entity_poly.type
_entity_poly.pdbx_seq_one_letter_code
_entity_poly.pdbx_strand_id
1 'polypeptide(L)'
;MRENCGVVACMGEDDVTRNIELGLLALQHRGQEAFGIYTFDGITFHHRKQMGLVRDLQRFNDLKGKTGIGHVRYSTAGKRANQSYYDDPAKIEEFAQPYFSDHPRGGIALCHNGNIVNYPILSTNLRSKGTFLSASCDTEVMLKMLADAISDKDNLEAGVRACMDKFEGAYSVVALTGKNELIGFRDPHGFRPLCFGKNENLLMIASESVALDINGIHSYSNINPGELIILRENEQPERTQILNLNTHARCMFEYVYFSRPDSKIDERDVYSTRIMLGRNLAHTYKTHADVIVPVPDTARPAAEGISQETGIPVLEGLIKNRYVARTFIMPDQDGRENAVMLKLNAVTAVVRDKNLLLVDDSIVRGTTMRKIIGLLKNAGARRVEVWVTCPPIISPCFYGIDMPTHSELIASTLSVEQIRQTIGADELCYQTIDGLLNAIGFTENETCLACLTGKYPTPLAQKIANEKDSKHQDQGIRFWETQQ
;
A
#
# COMPACT_ATOMS: atom_id res chain seq x y z
N MET A 1 0.15 -6.74 -9.45
CA MET A 1 -0.48 -5.77 -8.54
C MET A 1 0.33 -4.50 -8.54
N ARG A 2 -0.29 -3.39 -8.28
CA ARG A 2 0.32 -2.08 -8.19
C ARG A 2 0.19 -1.60 -6.76
N GLU A 3 1.03 -0.68 -6.34
CA GLU A 3 1.43 -0.39 -4.97
C GLU A 3 0.50 0.57 -4.22
N ASN A 4 0.71 0.71 -2.91
CA ASN A 4 0.02 1.65 -2.02
C ASN A 4 0.93 2.83 -1.68
N CYS A 5 0.34 3.97 -1.28
CA CYS A 5 1.07 5.11 -0.77
C CYS A 5 1.86 4.82 0.52
N GLY A 6 2.88 5.63 0.81
CA GLY A 6 3.59 5.62 2.08
C GLY A 6 3.70 7.03 2.65
N VAL A 7 3.53 7.16 3.98
CA VAL A 7 3.61 8.43 4.70
C VAL A 7 4.72 8.39 5.73
N VAL A 8 5.32 9.55 5.96
CA VAL A 8 6.34 9.81 6.98
C VAL A 8 6.06 11.17 7.63
N ALA A 9 6.25 11.29 8.94
CA ALA A 9 6.27 12.55 9.65
C ALA A 9 7.41 12.54 10.66
N CYS A 10 8.15 13.63 10.76
CA CYS A 10 9.31 13.77 11.64
C CYS A 10 9.26 15.09 12.42
N MET A 11 9.68 15.02 13.68
CA MET A 11 9.97 16.18 14.53
C MET A 11 11.29 15.93 15.25
N GLY A 12 12.24 16.87 15.16
CA GLY A 12 13.58 16.72 15.68
C GLY A 12 14.13 18.00 16.31
N GLU A 13 15.30 17.89 16.94
CA GLU A 13 16.04 19.04 17.48
C GLU A 13 16.69 19.85 16.35
N ASP A 14 17.10 19.19 15.27
CA ASP A 14 17.71 19.75 14.07
C ASP A 14 16.78 19.63 12.84
N ASP A 15 17.30 19.99 11.67
CA ASP A 15 16.62 19.85 10.39
C ASP A 15 16.28 18.38 10.08
N VAL A 16 14.98 18.09 9.87
CA VAL A 16 14.48 16.73 9.66
C VAL A 16 14.34 16.33 8.18
N THR A 17 14.72 17.20 7.24
CA THR A 17 14.57 16.94 5.80
C THR A 17 15.21 15.61 5.42
N ARG A 18 16.43 15.37 5.88
CA ARG A 18 17.17 14.13 5.63
C ARG A 18 16.47 12.88 6.19
N ASN A 19 15.89 13.00 7.37
CA ASN A 19 15.18 11.91 8.02
C ASN A 19 13.92 11.52 7.22
N ILE A 20 13.20 12.53 6.73
CA ILE A 20 12.02 12.30 5.86
C ILE A 20 12.45 11.64 4.55
N GLU A 21 13.50 12.12 3.90
CA GLU A 21 14.05 11.51 2.68
C GLU A 21 14.40 10.04 2.87
N LEU A 22 15.14 9.70 3.92
CA LEU A 22 15.51 8.33 4.24
C LEU A 22 14.28 7.47 4.51
N GLY A 23 13.31 7.99 5.26
CA GLY A 23 12.04 7.30 5.51
C GLY A 23 11.26 7.04 4.21
N LEU A 24 11.13 8.04 3.33
CA LEU A 24 10.48 7.88 2.03
C LEU A 24 11.23 6.91 1.12
N LEU A 25 12.55 6.92 1.14
CA LEU A 25 13.37 5.96 0.39
C LEU A 25 13.15 4.53 0.90
N ALA A 26 13.05 4.32 2.20
CA ALA A 26 12.69 3.02 2.78
C ALA A 26 11.28 2.57 2.37
N LEU A 27 10.35 3.51 2.18
CA LEU A 27 8.98 3.28 1.74
C LEU A 27 8.77 3.33 0.20
N GLN A 28 9.85 3.45 -0.60
CA GLN A 28 9.75 3.63 -2.06
C GLN A 28 8.99 2.49 -2.77
N HIS A 29 8.97 1.29 -2.19
CA HIS A 29 8.20 0.15 -2.70
C HIS A 29 6.69 0.41 -2.66
N ARG A 30 6.20 1.32 -1.80
CA ARG A 30 4.78 1.68 -1.67
C ARG A 30 4.31 2.66 -2.72
N GLY A 31 5.19 3.56 -3.21
CA GLY A 31 4.81 4.56 -4.21
C GLY A 31 5.97 4.95 -5.11
N GLN A 32 5.74 5.00 -6.43
CA GLN A 32 6.78 5.27 -7.44
C GLN A 32 6.35 6.28 -8.50
N GLU A 33 5.15 6.83 -8.43
CA GLU A 33 4.64 7.80 -9.42
C GLU A 33 5.05 9.22 -9.11
N ALA A 34 4.98 9.60 -7.84
CA ALA A 34 5.35 10.92 -7.36
C ALA A 34 5.74 10.85 -5.89
N PHE A 35 6.43 11.86 -5.43
CA PHE A 35 6.67 12.08 -4.00
C PHE A 35 6.60 13.57 -3.67
N GLY A 36 6.44 13.88 -2.40
CA GLY A 36 6.51 15.24 -1.91
C GLY A 36 6.86 15.30 -0.44
N ILE A 37 7.44 16.43 -0.06
CA ILE A 37 7.87 16.77 1.29
C ILE A 37 7.38 18.17 1.62
N TYR A 38 6.86 18.35 2.83
CA TYR A 38 6.62 19.65 3.45
C TYR A 38 7.37 19.70 4.78
N THR A 39 8.13 20.78 5.00
CA THR A 39 8.80 21.07 6.26
C THR A 39 8.37 22.42 6.81
N PHE A 40 8.51 22.63 8.10
CA PHE A 40 8.21 23.87 8.78
C PHE A 40 9.37 24.28 9.68
N ASP A 41 9.88 25.52 9.51
CA ASP A 41 11.02 26.05 10.22
C ASP A 41 10.66 26.87 11.47
N GLY A 42 9.37 26.89 11.84
CA GLY A 42 8.80 27.69 12.92
C GLY A 42 8.18 29.00 12.43
N ILE A 43 8.38 29.38 11.16
CA ILE A 43 7.88 30.63 10.56
C ILE A 43 7.16 30.34 9.24
N THR A 44 7.79 29.54 8.37
CA THR A 44 7.36 29.32 7.00
C THR A 44 7.36 27.83 6.66
N PHE A 45 6.40 27.43 5.84
CA PHE A 45 6.40 26.11 5.19
C PHE A 45 7.30 26.13 3.96
N HIS A 46 8.17 25.13 3.88
CA HIS A 46 8.97 24.84 2.70
C HIS A 46 8.45 23.53 2.10
N HIS A 47 8.40 23.42 0.78
CA HIS A 47 7.94 22.20 0.16
C HIS A 47 8.65 21.88 -1.14
N ARG A 48 8.62 20.60 -1.48
CA ARG A 48 9.04 20.10 -2.80
C ARG A 48 8.20 18.91 -3.18
N LYS A 49 7.73 18.91 -4.41
CA LYS A 49 7.01 17.79 -5.03
C LYS A 49 7.66 17.42 -6.35
N GLN A 50 7.68 16.15 -6.68
CA GLN A 50 8.29 15.67 -7.91
C GLN A 50 7.63 14.37 -8.39
N MET A 51 7.58 14.21 -9.73
CA MET A 51 7.21 12.93 -10.35
C MET A 51 8.38 11.96 -10.28
N GLY A 52 8.08 10.67 -10.13
CA GLY A 52 9.08 9.59 -10.11
C GLY A 52 9.53 9.19 -8.71
N LEU A 53 10.78 8.75 -8.60
CA LEU A 53 11.33 8.14 -7.40
C LEU A 53 12.11 9.15 -6.53
N VAL A 54 12.15 8.90 -5.22
CA VAL A 54 13.08 9.56 -4.28
C VAL A 54 14.49 9.03 -4.55
N ARG A 55 15.27 9.67 -5.42
CA ARG A 55 16.55 9.15 -5.91
C ARG A 55 17.77 9.96 -5.51
N ASP A 56 17.59 11.23 -5.24
CA ASP A 56 18.72 12.16 -5.13
C ASP A 56 18.59 13.02 -3.89
N LEU A 57 19.21 12.55 -2.83
CA LEU A 57 19.20 13.18 -1.52
C LEU A 57 19.88 14.56 -1.50
N GLN A 58 20.68 14.91 -2.52
CA GLN A 58 21.32 16.23 -2.61
C GLN A 58 20.38 17.32 -3.14
N ARG A 59 19.27 16.96 -3.76
CA ARG A 59 18.31 17.89 -4.36
C ARG A 59 17.41 18.62 -3.37
N PHE A 60 17.45 18.27 -2.10
CA PHE A 60 16.55 18.80 -1.07
C PHE A 60 17.25 19.77 -0.10
N ASN A 61 18.43 20.27 -0.42
CA ASN A 61 19.19 21.19 0.42
C ASN A 61 18.52 22.56 0.64
N ASP A 62 17.45 22.85 -0.11
CA ASP A 62 16.63 24.05 0.00
C ASP A 62 15.46 23.91 0.99
N LEU A 63 15.13 22.68 1.40
CA LEU A 63 14.15 22.47 2.46
C LEU A 63 14.82 22.64 3.83
N LYS A 64 14.10 23.24 4.76
CA LYS A 64 14.54 23.47 6.14
C LYS A 64 13.39 23.29 7.10
N GLY A 65 13.68 22.80 8.28
CA GLY A 65 12.70 22.73 9.36
C GLY A 65 12.93 21.60 10.33
N LYS A 66 12.53 21.83 11.57
CA LYS A 66 12.57 20.84 12.65
C LYS A 66 11.38 19.90 12.64
N THR A 67 10.36 20.21 11.87
CA THR A 67 9.19 19.37 11.66
C THR A 67 8.89 19.24 10.18
N GLY A 68 8.35 18.08 9.79
CA GLY A 68 7.97 17.88 8.41
C GLY A 68 7.20 16.59 8.18
N ILE A 69 6.55 16.52 7.03
CA ILE A 69 5.82 15.35 6.53
C ILE A 69 6.24 15.03 5.11
N GLY A 70 6.17 13.76 4.76
CA GLY A 70 6.51 13.28 3.42
C GLY A 70 5.59 12.17 2.94
N HIS A 71 5.51 12.03 1.62
CA HIS A 71 4.65 11.07 0.96
C HIS A 71 5.30 10.50 -0.29
N VAL A 72 5.18 9.19 -0.50
CA VAL A 72 5.39 8.52 -1.78
C VAL A 72 4.06 8.05 -2.33
N ARG A 73 3.75 8.47 -3.56
CA ARG A 73 2.44 8.28 -4.17
C ARG A 73 2.38 7.10 -5.10
N TYR A 74 1.28 6.38 -4.96
CA TYR A 74 0.72 5.54 -5.99
C TYR A 74 -0.74 5.97 -6.26
N SER A 75 -1.17 6.03 -7.53
CA SER A 75 -2.51 6.50 -7.90
C SER A 75 -3.58 5.46 -7.57
N THR A 76 -4.40 5.73 -6.55
CA THR A 76 -5.56 4.93 -6.16
C THR A 76 -6.87 5.57 -6.61
N ALA A 77 -7.13 6.80 -6.20
CA ALA A 77 -8.27 7.62 -6.61
C ALA A 77 -7.78 8.86 -7.39
N GLY A 78 -8.59 9.34 -8.33
CA GLY A 78 -8.28 10.50 -9.17
C GLY A 78 -7.60 10.16 -10.51
N LYS A 79 -7.19 11.19 -11.26
CA LYS A 79 -6.57 11.04 -12.58
C LYS A 79 -5.24 10.31 -12.48
N ARG A 80 -4.97 9.41 -13.44
CA ARG A 80 -3.63 8.82 -13.61
C ARG A 80 -2.67 9.84 -14.21
N ALA A 81 -1.40 9.80 -13.78
CA ALA A 81 -0.36 10.57 -14.41
C ALA A 81 -0.20 10.15 -15.88
N ASN A 82 -0.15 11.12 -16.77
CA ASN A 82 0.25 10.95 -18.15
C ASN A 82 1.53 11.77 -18.40
N GLN A 83 2.08 11.73 -19.61
CA GLN A 83 3.32 12.43 -19.94
C GLN A 83 3.29 13.92 -19.55
N SER A 84 2.12 14.60 -19.71
CA SER A 84 2.00 16.02 -19.40
C SER A 84 2.18 16.38 -17.92
N TYR A 85 2.06 15.40 -17.00
CA TYR A 85 2.31 15.63 -15.57
C TYR A 85 3.80 15.71 -15.22
N TYR A 86 4.68 15.19 -16.06
CA TYR A 86 6.13 15.25 -15.81
C TYR A 86 6.74 16.59 -16.22
N ASP A 87 6.07 17.32 -17.12
CA ASP A 87 6.60 18.52 -17.76
C ASP A 87 5.93 19.80 -17.22
N ASP A 88 4.83 19.70 -16.47
CA ASP A 88 4.05 20.83 -15.98
C ASP A 88 4.07 20.90 -14.44
N PRO A 89 4.78 21.87 -13.83
CA PRO A 89 4.84 22.02 -12.37
C PRO A 89 3.46 22.17 -11.70
N ALA A 90 2.50 22.85 -12.33
CA ALA A 90 1.15 23.03 -11.77
C ALA A 90 0.41 21.69 -11.65
N LYS A 91 0.61 20.80 -12.62
CA LYS A 91 0.05 19.43 -12.55
C LYS A 91 0.74 18.56 -11.52
N ILE A 92 2.05 18.75 -11.28
CA ILE A 92 2.76 18.05 -10.20
C ILE A 92 2.16 18.46 -8.85
N GLU A 93 1.88 19.75 -8.64
CA GLU A 93 1.24 20.25 -7.42
C GLU A 93 -0.17 19.68 -7.23
N GLU A 94 -0.96 19.57 -8.29
CA GLU A 94 -2.29 18.95 -8.26
C GLU A 94 -2.23 17.44 -7.97
N PHE A 95 -1.15 16.76 -8.39
CA PHE A 95 -1.06 15.30 -8.40
C PHE A 95 -0.34 14.73 -7.17
N ALA A 96 0.75 15.37 -6.71
CA ALA A 96 1.59 14.87 -5.62
C ALA A 96 1.12 15.37 -4.24
N GLN A 97 1.15 14.48 -3.24
CA GLN A 97 0.95 14.84 -1.84
C GLN A 97 2.31 15.15 -1.18
N PRO A 98 2.33 15.90 -0.03
CA PRO A 98 1.22 16.44 0.76
C PRO A 98 0.47 17.60 0.10
N TYR A 99 -0.83 17.80 0.45
CA TYR A 99 -1.58 19.00 0.10
C TYR A 99 -1.51 20.02 1.23
N PHE A 100 -1.65 21.30 0.88
CA PHE A 100 -1.60 22.42 1.81
C PHE A 100 -2.89 23.26 1.74
N SER A 101 -3.30 23.80 2.87
CA SER A 101 -4.39 24.77 2.98
C SER A 101 -4.02 25.86 3.97
N ASP A 102 -4.24 27.11 3.59
CA ASP A 102 -4.21 28.21 4.55
C ASP A 102 -5.24 27.97 5.66
N HIS A 103 -4.85 28.34 6.89
CA HIS A 103 -5.63 28.12 8.10
C HIS A 103 -5.22 29.12 9.17
N PRO A 104 -6.13 29.57 10.09
CA PRO A 104 -5.79 30.46 11.20
C PRO A 104 -4.65 29.94 12.12
N ARG A 105 -4.36 28.65 12.10
CA ARG A 105 -3.17 28.05 12.78
C ARG A 105 -1.88 28.21 11.98
N GLY A 106 -1.80 29.13 11.01
CA GLY A 106 -0.63 29.34 10.17
C GLY A 106 -0.50 28.38 8.97
N GLY A 107 -1.57 27.66 8.65
CA GLY A 107 -1.60 26.66 7.57
C GLY A 107 -1.61 25.22 8.08
N ILE A 108 -2.10 24.30 7.23
CA ILE A 108 -2.09 22.86 7.48
C ILE A 108 -1.63 22.15 6.21
N ALA A 109 -0.59 21.31 6.34
CA ALA A 109 -0.19 20.34 5.32
C ALA A 109 -0.63 18.93 5.73
N LEU A 110 -1.13 18.12 4.77
CA LEU A 110 -1.65 16.78 5.05
C LEU A 110 -1.32 15.81 3.90
N CYS A 111 -0.96 14.60 4.26
CA CYS A 111 -0.94 13.47 3.35
C CYS A 111 -1.49 12.20 4.01
N HIS A 112 -1.91 11.23 3.17
CA HIS A 112 -2.45 9.99 3.70
C HIS A 112 -2.12 8.79 2.81
N ASN A 113 -2.19 7.61 3.41
CA ASN A 113 -2.19 6.31 2.75
C ASN A 113 -3.57 5.68 2.91
N GLY A 114 -4.24 5.40 1.80
CA GLY A 114 -5.55 4.75 1.80
C GLY A 114 -6.46 5.22 0.67
N ASN A 115 -7.77 5.09 0.89
CA ASN A 115 -8.82 5.58 0.00
C ASN A 115 -10.13 5.74 0.77
N ILE A 116 -10.76 6.92 0.66
CA ILE A 116 -12.05 7.21 1.26
C ILE A 116 -13.16 6.85 0.28
N VAL A 117 -13.96 5.84 0.63
CA VAL A 117 -15.03 5.30 -0.23
C VAL A 117 -16.11 6.34 -0.50
N ASN A 118 -16.45 7.16 0.50
CA ASN A 118 -17.46 8.20 0.38
C ASN A 118 -16.92 9.56 -0.11
N TYR A 119 -15.70 9.60 -0.67
CA TYR A 119 -15.09 10.79 -1.26
C TYR A 119 -16.02 11.57 -2.21
N PRO A 120 -16.77 10.94 -3.15
CA PRO A 120 -17.63 11.68 -4.07
C PRO A 120 -18.74 12.44 -3.35
N ILE A 121 -19.31 11.85 -2.30
CA ILE A 121 -20.35 12.48 -1.47
C ILE A 121 -19.78 13.69 -0.71
N LEU A 122 -18.61 13.49 -0.09
CA LEU A 122 -17.95 14.54 0.70
C LEU A 122 -17.50 15.71 -0.18
N SER A 123 -16.94 15.43 -1.36
CA SER A 123 -16.53 16.46 -2.32
C SER A 123 -17.70 17.29 -2.83
N THR A 124 -18.83 16.65 -3.14
CA THR A 124 -20.08 17.34 -3.54
C THR A 124 -20.58 18.25 -2.42
N ASN A 125 -20.57 17.77 -1.17
CA ASN A 125 -20.99 18.57 -0.01
C ASN A 125 -20.08 19.77 0.24
N LEU A 126 -18.77 19.65 0.06
CA LEU A 126 -17.85 20.79 0.18
C LEU A 126 -18.08 21.82 -0.93
N ARG A 127 -18.20 21.36 -2.19
CA ARG A 127 -18.49 22.26 -3.33
C ARG A 127 -19.81 22.99 -3.19
N SER A 128 -20.87 22.35 -2.67
CA SER A 128 -22.17 23.00 -2.42
C SER A 128 -22.10 24.10 -1.37
N LYS A 129 -21.10 24.05 -0.47
CA LYS A 129 -20.80 25.10 0.52
C LYS A 129 -19.86 26.19 -0.01
N GLY A 130 -19.46 26.13 -1.29
CA GLY A 130 -18.54 27.07 -1.91
C GLY A 130 -17.06 26.77 -1.70
N THR A 131 -16.69 25.60 -1.16
CA THR A 131 -15.28 25.21 -1.03
C THR A 131 -14.72 24.85 -2.39
N PHE A 132 -13.66 25.53 -2.81
CA PHE A 132 -12.92 25.20 -4.02
C PHE A 132 -12.01 23.98 -3.78
N LEU A 133 -12.08 23.00 -4.67
CA LEU A 133 -11.20 21.83 -4.71
C LEU A 133 -10.39 21.88 -6.00
N SER A 134 -9.07 21.98 -5.87
CA SER A 134 -8.12 22.08 -6.98
C SER A 134 -7.77 20.71 -7.57
N ALA A 135 -7.70 19.69 -6.73
CA ALA A 135 -7.40 18.33 -7.11
C ALA A 135 -8.65 17.44 -7.13
N SER A 136 -8.61 16.40 -7.96
CA SER A 136 -9.65 15.37 -7.99
C SER A 136 -9.22 14.17 -7.11
N CYS A 137 -8.92 14.42 -5.83
CA CYS A 137 -8.47 13.38 -4.90
C CYS A 137 -9.10 13.52 -3.51
N ASP A 138 -9.16 12.42 -2.81
CA ASP A 138 -9.73 12.32 -1.47
C ASP A 138 -8.87 13.05 -0.41
N THR A 139 -7.55 13.12 -0.58
CA THR A 139 -6.65 13.83 0.35
C THR A 139 -6.99 15.31 0.49
N GLU A 140 -7.29 16.01 -0.61
CA GLU A 140 -7.67 17.42 -0.54
C GLU A 140 -9.01 17.60 0.20
N VAL A 141 -9.96 16.70 -0.02
CA VAL A 141 -11.24 16.69 0.71
C VAL A 141 -11.00 16.48 2.20
N MET A 142 -10.13 15.53 2.57
CA MET A 142 -9.75 15.29 3.97
C MET A 142 -9.12 16.53 4.59
N LEU A 143 -8.18 17.17 3.89
CA LEU A 143 -7.52 18.39 4.35
C LEU A 143 -8.51 19.52 4.61
N LYS A 144 -9.41 19.81 3.65
CA LYS A 144 -10.40 20.87 3.80
C LYS A 144 -11.36 20.59 4.96
N MET A 145 -11.84 19.35 5.08
CA MET A 145 -12.72 18.96 6.19
C MET A 145 -12.02 19.04 7.55
N LEU A 146 -10.75 18.64 7.63
CA LEU A 146 -9.98 18.74 8.87
C LEU A 146 -9.73 20.20 9.24
N ALA A 147 -9.35 21.05 8.28
CA ALA A 147 -9.16 22.47 8.47
C ALA A 147 -10.42 23.16 9.00
N ASP A 148 -11.57 22.92 8.36
CA ASP A 148 -12.87 23.46 8.79
C ASP A 148 -13.21 22.98 10.22
N ALA A 149 -13.08 21.67 10.49
CA ALA A 149 -13.43 21.10 11.78
C ALA A 149 -12.53 21.60 12.93
N ILE A 150 -11.24 21.82 12.68
CA ILE A 150 -10.31 22.41 13.66
C ILE A 150 -10.67 23.88 13.90
N SER A 151 -11.03 24.63 12.86
CA SER A 151 -11.48 26.04 13.00
C SER A 151 -12.74 26.16 13.84
N ASP A 152 -13.73 25.31 13.57
CA ASP A 152 -15.00 25.32 14.28
C ASP A 152 -14.88 24.95 15.79
N LYS A 153 -13.96 24.06 16.11
CA LYS A 153 -13.81 23.52 17.47
C LYS A 153 -12.66 24.14 18.26
N ASP A 154 -11.74 24.83 17.61
CA ASP A 154 -10.44 25.29 18.14
C ASP A 154 -9.66 24.21 18.92
N ASN A 155 -9.87 22.95 18.53
CA ASN A 155 -9.31 21.77 19.19
C ASN A 155 -8.98 20.69 18.16
N LEU A 156 -7.74 20.21 18.16
CA LEU A 156 -7.28 19.19 17.20
C LEU A 156 -8.00 17.85 17.37
N GLU A 157 -8.15 17.41 18.61
CA GLU A 157 -8.84 16.12 18.91
C GLU A 157 -10.30 16.17 18.44
N ALA A 158 -11.03 17.22 18.78
CA ALA A 158 -12.41 17.41 18.36
C ALA A 158 -12.54 17.53 16.83
N GLY A 159 -11.57 18.18 16.17
CA GLY A 159 -11.50 18.25 14.71
C GLY A 159 -11.29 16.89 14.05
N VAL A 160 -10.34 16.11 14.54
CA VAL A 160 -10.08 14.75 14.06
C VAL A 160 -11.27 13.83 14.30
N ARG A 161 -11.92 13.90 15.47
CA ARG A 161 -13.14 13.16 15.78
C ARG A 161 -14.25 13.47 14.78
N ALA A 162 -14.51 14.75 14.50
CA ALA A 162 -15.53 15.17 13.54
C ALA A 162 -15.23 14.70 12.10
N CYS A 163 -13.96 14.49 11.77
CA CYS A 163 -13.54 13.89 10.51
C CYS A 163 -13.75 12.37 10.50
N MET A 164 -13.29 11.67 11.54
CA MET A 164 -13.45 10.21 11.67
C MET A 164 -14.92 9.77 11.65
N ASP A 165 -15.81 10.56 12.23
CA ASP A 165 -17.27 10.32 12.21
C ASP A 165 -17.88 10.41 10.80
N LYS A 166 -17.21 11.07 9.85
CA LYS A 166 -17.70 11.28 8.49
C LYS A 166 -16.98 10.50 7.42
N PHE A 167 -15.71 10.14 7.66
CA PHE A 167 -14.91 9.40 6.69
C PHE A 167 -15.26 7.93 6.71
N GLU A 168 -15.66 7.40 5.56
CA GLU A 168 -15.83 5.96 5.36
C GLU A 168 -14.77 5.44 4.40
N GLY A 169 -13.93 4.53 4.88
CA GLY A 169 -12.85 3.96 4.08
C GLY A 169 -11.59 3.70 4.88
N ALA A 170 -10.49 3.53 4.16
CA ALA A 170 -9.18 3.25 4.72
C ALA A 170 -8.32 4.52 4.71
N TYR A 171 -7.71 4.87 5.85
CA TYR A 171 -6.78 5.98 5.92
C TYR A 171 -5.80 5.89 7.08
N SER A 172 -4.53 6.12 6.78
CA SER A 172 -3.48 6.47 7.75
C SER A 172 -2.96 7.85 7.36
N VAL A 173 -3.17 8.82 8.23
CA VAL A 173 -2.97 10.24 7.94
C VAL A 173 -1.83 10.79 8.76
N VAL A 174 -1.02 11.64 8.15
CA VAL A 174 -0.12 12.55 8.87
C VAL A 174 -0.37 13.98 8.41
N ALA A 175 -0.36 14.92 9.38
CA ALA A 175 -0.53 16.33 9.09
C ALA A 175 0.42 17.18 9.94
N LEU A 176 0.74 18.38 9.44
CA LEU A 176 1.61 19.36 10.05
C LEU A 176 0.90 20.71 10.06
N THR A 177 0.82 21.36 11.24
CA THR A 177 0.22 22.70 11.39
C THR A 177 1.28 23.79 11.50
N GLY A 178 0.92 25.02 11.15
CA GLY A 178 1.78 26.20 11.36
C GLY A 178 1.97 26.61 12.82
N LYS A 179 1.42 25.85 13.78
CA LYS A 179 1.74 25.92 15.21
C LYS A 179 2.81 24.90 15.62
N ASN A 180 3.51 24.31 14.67
CA ASN A 180 4.53 23.29 14.87
C ASN A 180 3.99 22.02 15.56
N GLU A 181 2.76 21.60 15.21
CA GLU A 181 2.15 20.37 15.70
C GLU A 181 2.16 19.32 14.59
N LEU A 182 2.70 18.13 14.87
CA LEU A 182 2.52 16.95 14.02
C LEU A 182 1.37 16.11 14.53
N ILE A 183 0.53 15.69 13.61
CA ILE A 183 -0.68 14.90 13.85
C ILE A 183 -0.57 13.60 13.08
N GLY A 184 -0.79 12.47 13.76
CA GLY A 184 -0.95 11.17 13.13
C GLY A 184 -2.25 10.52 13.57
N PHE A 185 -3.05 9.98 12.63
CA PHE A 185 -4.24 9.23 13.02
C PHE A 185 -4.56 8.14 12.00
N ARG A 186 -5.21 7.09 12.51
CA ARG A 186 -5.54 5.89 11.75
C ARG A 186 -7.05 5.67 11.73
N ASP A 187 -7.60 5.16 10.63
CA ASP A 187 -9.03 4.85 10.54
C ASP A 187 -9.48 3.86 11.63
N PRO A 188 -10.76 3.90 12.05
CA PRO A 188 -11.25 3.08 13.15
C PRO A 188 -11.25 1.56 12.89
N HIS A 189 -11.20 1.14 11.62
CA HIS A 189 -11.05 -0.27 11.25
C HIS A 189 -9.57 -0.71 11.22
N GLY A 190 -8.63 0.23 11.09
CA GLY A 190 -7.20 -0.02 11.02
C GLY A 190 -6.76 -0.70 9.72
N PHE A 191 -7.35 -0.33 8.59
CA PHE A 191 -7.01 -0.94 7.29
C PHE A 191 -5.54 -0.80 6.95
N ARG A 192 -4.98 0.41 7.14
CA ARG A 192 -3.59 0.70 6.77
C ARG A 192 -2.71 0.82 8.01
N PRO A 193 -1.47 0.34 7.95
CA PRO A 193 -0.57 0.45 9.07
C PRO A 193 -0.11 1.88 9.31
N LEU A 194 0.15 2.19 10.57
CA LEU A 194 0.81 3.41 11.01
C LEU A 194 1.52 3.13 12.32
N CYS A 195 2.79 3.50 12.43
CA CYS A 195 3.59 3.32 13.63
C CYS A 195 4.27 4.62 14.05
N PHE A 196 4.60 4.70 15.33
CA PHE A 196 5.30 5.81 15.97
C PHE A 196 6.50 5.28 16.74
N GLY A 197 7.62 5.97 16.65
CA GLY A 197 8.80 5.68 17.44
C GLY A 197 9.62 6.95 17.72
N LYS A 198 10.54 6.84 18.69
CA LYS A 198 11.44 7.93 19.06
C LYS A 198 12.83 7.42 19.43
N ASN A 199 13.82 8.24 19.20
CA ASN A 199 15.14 8.16 19.83
C ASN A 199 15.44 9.47 20.58
N GLU A 200 16.69 9.72 20.93
CA GLU A 200 17.07 10.91 21.72
C GLU A 200 16.72 12.21 21.00
N ASN A 201 16.86 12.29 19.68
CA ASN A 201 16.80 13.55 18.92
C ASN A 201 15.64 13.62 17.91
N LEU A 202 14.88 12.51 17.74
CA LEU A 202 13.89 12.40 16.67
C LEU A 202 12.62 11.66 17.12
N LEU A 203 11.48 12.28 16.87
CA LEU A 203 10.15 11.67 16.92
C LEU A 203 9.70 11.40 15.48
N MET A 204 9.18 10.19 15.19
CA MET A 204 8.81 9.82 13.84
C MET A 204 7.53 8.99 13.79
N ILE A 205 6.64 9.31 12.84
CA ILE A 205 5.47 8.53 12.46
C ILE A 205 5.68 8.03 11.04
N ALA A 206 5.39 6.77 10.76
CA ALA A 206 5.54 6.21 9.41
C ALA A 206 4.55 5.08 9.12
N SER A 207 4.35 4.79 7.84
CA SER A 207 3.52 3.66 7.39
C SER A 207 4.09 2.31 7.78
N GLU A 208 5.43 2.16 7.84
CA GLU A 208 6.11 0.91 8.18
C GLU A 208 7.32 1.17 9.08
N SER A 209 7.64 0.19 9.94
CA SER A 209 8.77 0.26 10.88
C SER A 209 10.13 0.45 10.21
N VAL A 210 10.34 -0.07 9.00
CA VAL A 210 11.60 0.10 8.26
C VAL A 210 11.98 1.57 8.00
N ALA A 211 10.99 2.48 7.98
CA ALA A 211 11.26 3.91 7.87
C ALA A 211 11.82 4.49 9.18
N LEU A 212 11.46 3.90 10.31
CA LEU A 212 12.01 4.23 11.62
C LEU A 212 13.41 3.63 11.77
N ASP A 213 13.57 2.35 11.41
CA ASP A 213 14.83 1.62 11.52
C ASP A 213 15.98 2.31 10.79
N ILE A 214 15.76 2.78 9.55
CA ILE A 214 16.77 3.49 8.75
C ILE A 214 17.17 4.85 9.40
N ASN A 215 16.31 5.40 10.26
CA ASN A 215 16.53 6.63 11.02
C ASN A 215 17.07 6.36 12.44
N GLY A 216 17.48 5.12 12.73
CA GLY A 216 18.04 4.74 14.04
C GLY A 216 17.00 4.67 15.17
N ILE A 217 15.73 4.49 14.83
CA ILE A 217 14.63 4.33 15.79
C ILE A 217 14.22 2.87 15.83
N HIS A 218 14.68 2.13 16.83
CA HIS A 218 14.42 0.69 16.98
C HIS A 218 13.35 0.37 18.04
N SER A 219 12.91 1.37 18.81
CA SER A 219 11.80 1.26 19.75
C SER A 219 10.60 2.02 19.22
N TYR A 220 9.57 1.29 18.81
CA TYR A 220 8.36 1.86 18.23
C TYR A 220 7.11 1.09 18.69
N SER A 221 5.97 1.75 18.56
CA SER A 221 4.64 1.19 18.82
C SER A 221 3.71 1.50 17.67
N ASN A 222 2.67 0.68 17.52
CA ASN A 222 1.63 0.97 16.52
C ASN A 222 0.76 2.14 16.99
N ILE A 223 0.23 2.89 16.02
CA ILE A 223 -0.94 3.73 16.23
C ILE A 223 -2.16 2.83 16.01
N ASN A 224 -2.98 2.68 17.03
CA ASN A 224 -4.10 1.74 17.03
C ASN A 224 -5.21 2.19 16.06
N PRO A 225 -6.10 1.30 15.62
CA PRO A 225 -7.30 1.69 14.90
C PRO A 225 -8.11 2.74 15.66
N GLY A 226 -8.44 3.85 15.00
CA GLY A 226 -9.18 4.97 15.58
C GLY A 226 -8.40 5.82 16.60
N GLU A 227 -7.09 5.67 16.68
CA GLU A 227 -6.22 6.45 17.57
C GLU A 227 -5.66 7.69 16.85
N LEU A 228 -5.51 8.75 17.62
CA LEU A 228 -4.83 9.98 17.30
C LEU A 228 -3.54 10.11 18.13
N ILE A 229 -2.46 10.52 17.50
CA ILE A 229 -1.24 10.98 18.18
C ILE A 229 -0.95 12.42 17.78
N ILE A 230 -0.61 13.27 18.77
CA ILE A 230 -0.17 14.64 18.55
C ILE A 230 1.23 14.78 19.14
N LEU A 231 2.15 15.31 18.33
CA LEU A 231 3.51 15.61 18.74
C LEU A 231 3.71 17.12 18.75
N ARG A 232 4.26 17.64 19.85
CA ARG A 232 4.65 19.04 20.01
C ARG A 232 6.10 19.12 20.49
N GLU A 233 6.77 20.20 20.13
CA GLU A 233 8.16 20.44 20.55
C GLU A 233 8.27 20.47 22.08
N ASN A 234 9.24 19.75 22.64
CA ASN A 234 9.50 19.64 24.08
C ASN A 234 8.35 19.06 24.94
N GLU A 235 7.36 18.42 24.32
CA GLU A 235 6.27 17.75 25.03
C GLU A 235 6.33 16.22 24.85
N GLN A 236 5.69 15.49 25.76
CA GLN A 236 5.49 14.06 25.57
C GLN A 236 4.41 13.84 24.50
N PRO A 237 4.53 12.80 23.68
CA PRO A 237 3.50 12.43 22.71
C PRO A 237 2.14 12.26 23.37
N GLU A 238 1.16 13.04 22.93
CA GLU A 238 -0.24 12.92 23.36
C GLU A 238 -0.95 11.87 22.51
N ARG A 239 -1.50 10.83 23.12
CA ARG A 239 -2.18 9.73 22.43
C ARG A 239 -3.61 9.63 22.94
N THR A 240 -4.60 9.68 22.04
CA THR A 240 -6.03 9.62 22.37
C THR A 240 -6.74 8.61 21.48
N GLN A 241 -7.47 7.68 22.09
CA GLN A 241 -8.40 6.80 21.38
C GLN A 241 -9.65 7.60 21.03
N ILE A 242 -9.78 8.00 19.76
CA ILE A 242 -10.90 8.82 19.26
C ILE A 242 -12.16 7.99 19.07
N LEU A 243 -12.04 6.90 18.32
CA LEU A 243 -13.10 5.94 18.08
C LEU A 243 -12.58 4.52 18.36
N ASN A 244 -13.41 3.68 18.95
CA ASN A 244 -13.09 2.29 19.20
C ASN A 244 -14.22 1.41 18.66
N LEU A 245 -13.92 0.61 17.65
CA LEU A 245 -14.85 -0.37 17.10
C LEU A 245 -14.59 -1.76 17.72
N ASN A 246 -15.65 -2.55 17.85
CA ASN A 246 -15.54 -3.93 18.32
C ASN A 246 -14.90 -4.88 17.29
N THR A 247 -14.86 -4.46 16.02
CA THR A 247 -14.26 -5.21 14.91
C THR A 247 -13.24 -4.33 14.18
N HIS A 248 -12.16 -4.96 13.76
CA HIS A 248 -11.13 -4.30 12.93
C HIS A 248 -11.10 -4.92 11.53
N ALA A 249 -10.35 -4.32 10.63
CA ALA A 249 -10.25 -4.79 9.25
C ALA A 249 -8.86 -4.53 8.67
N ARG A 250 -7.82 -5.01 9.36
CA ARG A 250 -6.43 -4.90 8.89
C ARG A 250 -6.28 -5.54 7.53
N CYS A 251 -5.70 -4.85 6.59
CA CYS A 251 -5.56 -5.36 5.23
C CYS A 251 -4.61 -6.55 5.18
N MET A 252 -5.10 -7.73 4.79
CA MET A 252 -4.27 -8.94 4.69
C MET A 252 -3.14 -8.78 3.65
N PHE A 253 -3.33 -7.96 2.61
CA PHE A 253 -2.32 -7.72 1.58
C PHE A 253 -1.09 -6.99 2.09
N GLU A 254 -1.17 -6.26 3.19
CA GLU A 254 0.00 -5.68 3.83
C GLU A 254 1.00 -6.79 4.24
N TYR A 255 0.50 -7.92 4.73
CA TYR A 255 1.32 -9.07 5.13
C TYR A 255 1.76 -9.93 3.95
N VAL A 256 0.84 -10.17 3.01
CA VAL A 256 1.10 -11.06 1.86
C VAL A 256 2.08 -10.41 0.86
N TYR A 257 1.90 -9.13 0.56
CA TYR A 257 2.56 -8.50 -0.58
C TYR A 257 3.19 -7.13 -0.30
N PHE A 258 2.40 -6.14 0.21
CA PHE A 258 2.82 -4.74 0.13
C PHE A 258 3.99 -4.39 1.02
N SER A 259 3.93 -4.74 2.28
CA SER A 259 4.95 -4.33 3.23
C SER A 259 6.27 -5.05 2.97
N ARG A 260 7.34 -4.36 3.28
CA ARG A 260 8.67 -4.97 3.21
C ARG A 260 8.75 -6.16 4.18
N PRO A 261 9.45 -7.23 3.81
CA PRO A 261 9.57 -8.40 4.69
C PRO A 261 10.25 -8.06 6.03
N ASP A 262 11.12 -7.07 6.05
CA ASP A 262 11.82 -6.58 7.24
C ASP A 262 11.00 -5.58 8.08
N SER A 263 9.71 -5.36 7.75
CA SER A 263 8.78 -4.54 8.53
C SER A 263 8.08 -5.35 9.62
N LYS A 264 7.76 -4.66 10.72
CA LYS A 264 6.81 -5.12 11.74
C LYS A 264 5.55 -4.25 11.70
N ILE A 265 4.39 -4.87 11.61
CA ILE A 265 3.07 -4.22 11.49
C ILE A 265 2.12 -4.82 12.52
N ASP A 266 1.44 -3.97 13.29
CA ASP A 266 0.47 -4.40 14.32
C ASP A 266 1.02 -5.56 15.18
N GLU A 267 2.26 -5.42 15.65
CA GLU A 267 3.03 -6.39 16.45
C GLU A 267 3.33 -7.71 15.70
N ARG A 268 3.14 -7.77 14.38
CA ARG A 268 3.43 -8.95 13.57
C ARG A 268 4.62 -8.68 12.64
N ASP A 269 5.56 -9.58 12.65
CA ASP A 269 6.71 -9.59 11.76
C ASP A 269 6.31 -10.11 10.38
N VAL A 270 6.51 -9.30 9.34
CA VAL A 270 6.06 -9.62 7.97
C VAL A 270 6.83 -10.81 7.40
N TYR A 271 8.14 -10.91 7.67
CA TYR A 271 8.96 -12.02 7.20
C TYR A 271 8.47 -13.35 7.78
N SER A 272 8.31 -13.40 9.10
CA SER A 272 7.83 -14.60 9.81
C SER A 272 6.42 -14.99 9.35
N THR A 273 5.55 -14.00 9.11
CA THR A 273 4.22 -14.26 8.53
C THR A 273 4.30 -14.93 7.18
N ARG A 274 5.18 -14.46 6.28
CA ARG A 274 5.37 -15.07 4.96
C ARG A 274 5.99 -16.47 5.03
N ILE A 275 6.90 -16.73 5.96
CA ILE A 275 7.39 -18.11 6.24
C ILE A 275 6.21 -18.99 6.62
N MET A 276 5.33 -18.52 7.53
CA MET A 276 4.17 -19.30 7.99
C MET A 276 3.16 -19.56 6.87
N LEU A 277 2.95 -18.60 5.96
CA LEU A 277 2.13 -18.83 4.76
C LEU A 277 2.66 -20.01 3.93
N GLY A 278 3.95 -20.09 3.75
CA GLY A 278 4.61 -21.22 3.06
C GLY A 278 4.42 -22.55 3.80
N ARG A 279 4.64 -22.56 5.10
CA ARG A 279 4.44 -23.77 5.94
C ARG A 279 3.00 -24.27 5.88
N ASN A 280 2.02 -23.37 5.98
CA ASN A 280 0.60 -23.73 5.90
C ASN A 280 0.22 -24.33 4.53
N LEU A 281 0.82 -23.85 3.44
CA LEU A 281 0.66 -24.49 2.12
C LEU A 281 1.23 -25.91 2.13
N ALA A 282 2.42 -26.12 2.67
CA ALA A 282 3.07 -27.44 2.72
C ALA A 282 2.33 -28.43 3.63
N HIS A 283 1.65 -27.96 4.66
CA HIS A 283 0.76 -28.80 5.48
C HIS A 283 -0.52 -29.19 4.75
N THR A 284 -1.03 -28.28 3.89
CA THR A 284 -2.30 -28.47 3.17
C THR A 284 -2.11 -29.34 1.93
N TYR A 285 -1.02 -29.15 1.18
CA TYR A 285 -0.78 -29.78 -0.11
C TYR A 285 0.50 -30.62 -0.10
N LYS A 286 0.59 -31.54 -1.05
CA LYS A 286 1.79 -32.36 -1.27
C LYS A 286 2.35 -32.07 -2.65
N THR A 287 3.66 -32.10 -2.79
CA THR A 287 4.36 -31.94 -4.05
C THR A 287 5.47 -32.97 -4.18
N HIS A 288 5.80 -33.29 -5.42
CA HIS A 288 6.94 -34.14 -5.81
C HIS A 288 7.95 -33.33 -6.66
N ALA A 289 8.01 -32.02 -6.43
CA ALA A 289 8.97 -31.17 -7.11
C ALA A 289 10.41 -31.50 -6.71
N ASP A 290 11.34 -31.33 -7.66
CA ASP A 290 12.78 -31.48 -7.42
C ASP A 290 13.38 -30.23 -6.77
N VAL A 291 12.73 -29.06 -6.99
CA VAL A 291 13.21 -27.75 -6.53
C VAL A 291 12.07 -26.76 -6.38
N ILE A 292 12.15 -25.92 -5.35
CA ILE A 292 11.25 -24.79 -5.13
C ILE A 292 11.88 -23.54 -5.75
N VAL A 293 11.11 -22.84 -6.58
CA VAL A 293 11.53 -21.62 -7.27
C VAL A 293 10.61 -20.47 -6.84
N PRO A 294 11.07 -19.49 -6.04
CA PRO A 294 10.27 -18.32 -5.72
C PRO A 294 10.19 -17.35 -6.90
N VAL A 295 9.02 -16.73 -7.10
CA VAL A 295 8.92 -15.54 -7.94
C VAL A 295 9.53 -14.36 -7.15
N PRO A 296 10.60 -13.73 -7.65
CA PRO A 296 11.27 -12.67 -6.90
C PRO A 296 10.45 -11.36 -6.89
N ASP A 297 10.38 -10.60 -5.76
CA ASP A 297 11.17 -10.79 -4.53
C ASP A 297 10.28 -11.28 -3.36
N THR A 298 8.94 -11.14 -3.45
CA THR A 298 7.97 -11.29 -2.35
C THR A 298 7.75 -12.73 -1.90
N ALA A 299 7.87 -13.69 -2.83
CA ALA A 299 7.61 -15.10 -2.54
C ALA A 299 8.78 -15.84 -1.85
N ARG A 300 9.96 -15.22 -1.72
CA ARG A 300 11.16 -15.88 -1.14
C ARG A 300 10.96 -16.42 0.27
N PRO A 301 10.41 -15.65 1.24
CA PRO A 301 10.20 -16.18 2.58
C PRO A 301 9.20 -17.34 2.61
N ALA A 302 8.15 -17.30 1.78
CA ALA A 302 7.19 -18.38 1.70
C ALA A 302 7.80 -19.67 1.10
N ALA A 303 8.63 -19.55 0.06
CA ALA A 303 9.38 -20.67 -0.50
C ALA A 303 10.29 -21.31 0.54
N GLU A 304 10.96 -20.49 1.37
CA GLU A 304 11.75 -20.96 2.51
C GLU A 304 10.90 -21.75 3.51
N GLY A 305 9.71 -21.22 3.86
CA GLY A 305 8.76 -21.91 4.74
C GLY A 305 8.32 -23.27 4.19
N ILE A 306 8.06 -23.38 2.89
CA ILE A 306 7.75 -24.65 2.22
C ILE A 306 8.95 -25.61 2.29
N SER A 307 10.16 -25.12 2.05
CA SER A 307 11.39 -25.92 2.10
C SER A 307 11.64 -26.52 3.48
N GLN A 308 11.40 -25.75 4.54
CA GLN A 308 11.55 -26.20 5.92
C GLN A 308 10.61 -27.36 6.27
N GLU A 309 9.41 -27.41 5.67
CA GLU A 309 8.44 -28.47 5.91
C GLU A 309 8.62 -29.70 4.99
N THR A 310 9.11 -29.49 3.77
CA THR A 310 9.18 -30.54 2.75
C THR A 310 10.57 -31.13 2.57
N GLY A 311 11.62 -30.40 3.00
CA GLY A 311 13.02 -30.74 2.73
C GLY A 311 13.46 -30.49 1.28
N ILE A 312 12.58 -29.99 0.41
CA ILE A 312 12.91 -29.67 -0.99
C ILE A 312 13.73 -28.37 -1.04
N PRO A 313 14.86 -28.34 -1.77
CA PRO A 313 15.72 -27.16 -1.80
C PRO A 313 15.07 -25.98 -2.52
N VAL A 314 15.28 -24.76 -1.99
CA VAL A 314 14.94 -23.49 -2.66
C VAL A 314 16.13 -23.06 -3.50
N LEU A 315 15.91 -22.81 -4.79
CA LEU A 315 16.94 -22.29 -5.70
C LEU A 315 16.42 -21.10 -6.51
N GLU A 316 17.29 -20.18 -6.87
CA GLU A 316 17.00 -19.02 -7.73
C GLU A 316 16.82 -19.48 -9.19
N GLY A 317 15.67 -20.07 -9.49
CA GLY A 317 15.30 -20.47 -10.88
C GLY A 317 14.87 -19.28 -11.76
N LEU A 318 14.55 -18.14 -11.13
CA LEU A 318 14.19 -16.88 -11.75
C LEU A 318 15.03 -15.75 -11.18
N ILE A 319 15.63 -14.94 -12.05
CA ILE A 319 16.41 -13.77 -11.66
C ILE A 319 15.72 -12.52 -12.18
N LYS A 320 15.51 -11.54 -11.28
CA LYS A 320 14.99 -10.21 -11.62
C LYS A 320 16.14 -9.29 -12.01
N ASN A 321 16.03 -8.68 -13.19
CA ASN A 321 16.98 -7.65 -13.60
C ASN A 321 16.76 -6.37 -12.76
N ARG A 322 17.66 -6.11 -11.83
CA ARG A 322 17.60 -4.95 -10.92
C ARG A 322 17.91 -3.61 -11.61
N TYR A 323 18.54 -3.65 -12.78
CA TYR A 323 18.95 -2.46 -13.52
C TYR A 323 17.88 -1.96 -14.50
N VAL A 324 16.87 -2.76 -14.81
CA VAL A 324 15.72 -2.32 -15.58
C VAL A 324 14.75 -1.62 -14.63
N ALA A 325 14.81 -0.30 -14.61
CA ALA A 325 13.82 0.51 -13.90
C ALA A 325 12.40 0.19 -14.43
N ARG A 326 11.38 0.35 -13.60
CA ARG A 326 9.99 0.30 -14.10
C ARG A 326 9.85 1.38 -15.17
N THR A 327 9.74 0.96 -16.41
CA THR A 327 9.43 1.85 -17.53
C THR A 327 7.99 2.31 -17.37
N PHE A 328 7.82 3.52 -16.84
CA PHE A 328 6.51 4.11 -16.55
C PHE A 328 5.70 4.41 -17.80
N ILE A 329 6.30 4.46 -18.97
CA ILE A 329 5.63 4.91 -20.18
C ILE A 329 6.10 4.05 -21.36
N MET A 330 5.37 2.97 -21.62
CA MET A 330 5.26 2.46 -22.99
C MET A 330 3.79 2.60 -23.41
N PRO A 331 3.49 3.42 -24.45
CA PRO A 331 2.13 3.67 -24.91
C PRO A 331 1.45 2.43 -25.48
N ASP A 332 2.23 1.45 -25.95
CA ASP A 332 1.75 0.30 -26.69
C ASP A 332 1.52 -0.94 -25.82
N GLN A 333 0.47 -1.68 -26.18
CA GLN A 333 0.12 -2.96 -25.57
C GLN A 333 1.24 -4.01 -25.78
N ASP A 334 1.92 -4.00 -26.92
CA ASP A 334 3.07 -4.84 -27.23
C ASP A 334 4.31 -4.49 -26.36
N GLY A 335 4.50 -3.22 -26.01
CA GLY A 335 5.57 -2.79 -25.10
C GLY A 335 5.37 -3.29 -23.65
N ARG A 336 4.11 -3.39 -23.17
CA ARG A 336 3.79 -3.99 -21.87
C ARG A 336 4.00 -5.50 -21.84
N GLU A 337 3.81 -6.15 -22.99
CA GLU A 337 4.06 -7.57 -23.12
C GLU A 337 5.53 -7.93 -23.03
N ASN A 338 6.40 -7.14 -23.62
CA ASN A 338 7.85 -7.32 -23.55
C ASN A 338 8.45 -6.90 -22.19
N ALA A 339 7.77 -6.07 -21.40
CA ALA A 339 8.28 -5.55 -20.13
C ALA A 339 8.50 -6.63 -19.05
N VAL A 340 7.75 -7.73 -19.06
CA VAL A 340 7.95 -8.86 -18.13
C VAL A 340 9.22 -9.64 -18.53
N MET A 341 9.42 -9.88 -19.82
CA MET A 341 10.59 -10.58 -20.35
C MET A 341 11.90 -9.81 -20.13
N LEU A 342 11.84 -8.47 -20.14
CA LEU A 342 13.00 -7.63 -19.83
C LEU A 342 13.38 -7.67 -18.34
N LYS A 343 12.43 -8.04 -17.47
CA LYS A 343 12.59 -7.98 -16.01
C LYS A 343 12.95 -9.30 -15.36
N LEU A 344 12.53 -10.43 -15.94
CA LEU A 344 12.75 -11.75 -15.38
C LEU A 344 13.45 -12.65 -16.40
N ASN A 345 14.43 -13.41 -15.94
CA ASN A 345 15.09 -14.43 -16.74
C ASN A 345 15.15 -15.75 -15.97
N ALA A 346 15.02 -16.87 -16.70
CA ALA A 346 15.15 -18.21 -16.12
C ALA A 346 16.63 -18.63 -16.04
N VAL A 347 16.99 -19.25 -14.94
CA VAL A 347 18.33 -19.86 -14.75
C VAL A 347 18.27 -21.30 -15.25
N THR A 348 18.63 -21.51 -16.50
CA THR A 348 18.54 -22.81 -17.18
C THR A 348 19.22 -23.95 -16.39
N ALA A 349 20.37 -23.71 -15.75
CA ALA A 349 21.08 -24.69 -14.94
C ALA A 349 20.27 -25.18 -13.72
N VAL A 350 19.31 -24.38 -13.24
CA VAL A 350 18.43 -24.72 -12.12
C VAL A 350 17.18 -25.45 -12.59
N VAL A 351 16.60 -25.03 -13.74
CA VAL A 351 15.24 -25.42 -14.13
C VAL A 351 15.20 -26.58 -15.13
N ARG A 352 16.26 -26.78 -15.94
CA ARG A 352 16.27 -27.80 -17.00
C ARG A 352 16.09 -29.22 -16.44
N ASP A 353 15.17 -29.95 -17.06
CA ASP A 353 14.86 -31.35 -16.74
C ASP A 353 14.33 -31.57 -15.31
N LYS A 354 13.87 -30.52 -14.63
CA LYS A 354 13.34 -30.55 -13.25
C LYS A 354 11.83 -30.40 -13.22
N ASN A 355 11.21 -31.01 -12.21
CA ASN A 355 9.87 -30.69 -11.75
C ASN A 355 9.99 -29.51 -10.78
N LEU A 356 9.37 -28.40 -11.12
CA LEU A 356 9.46 -27.16 -10.35
C LEU A 356 8.22 -26.94 -9.51
N LEU A 357 8.40 -26.53 -8.26
CA LEU A 357 7.37 -25.86 -7.48
C LEU A 357 7.63 -24.36 -7.54
N LEU A 358 6.85 -23.66 -8.37
CA LEU A 358 6.87 -22.21 -8.47
C LEU A 358 5.99 -21.61 -7.36
N VAL A 359 6.55 -20.74 -6.54
CA VAL A 359 5.84 -20.07 -5.44
C VAL A 359 5.67 -18.59 -5.76
N ASP A 360 4.43 -18.10 -5.67
CA ASP A 360 4.12 -16.69 -5.85
C ASP A 360 3.21 -16.17 -4.73
N ASP A 361 3.14 -14.86 -4.56
CA ASP A 361 2.28 -14.24 -3.55
C ASP A 361 0.80 -14.26 -3.95
N SER A 362 0.46 -13.97 -5.21
CA SER A 362 -0.92 -13.82 -5.66
C SER A 362 -1.06 -13.87 -7.18
N ILE A 363 -2.23 -14.30 -7.66
CA ILE A 363 -2.63 -14.23 -9.07
C ILE A 363 -3.83 -13.31 -9.20
N VAL A 364 -3.67 -12.17 -9.90
CA VAL A 364 -4.75 -11.20 -10.16
C VAL A 364 -5.34 -11.41 -11.55
N ARG A 365 -4.56 -11.15 -12.62
CA ARG A 365 -4.99 -11.27 -14.01
C ARG A 365 -4.52 -12.56 -14.70
N GLY A 366 -3.59 -13.29 -14.11
CA GLY A 366 -2.98 -14.50 -14.65
C GLY A 366 -1.97 -14.28 -15.80
N THR A 367 -1.94 -13.11 -16.43
CA THR A 367 -1.05 -12.82 -17.58
C THR A 367 0.43 -12.90 -17.23
N THR A 368 0.84 -12.37 -16.09
CA THR A 368 2.24 -12.45 -15.59
C THR A 368 2.63 -13.90 -15.32
N MET A 369 1.78 -14.64 -14.60
CA MET A 369 2.05 -16.04 -14.26
C MET A 369 2.19 -16.91 -15.51
N ARG A 370 1.30 -16.76 -16.50
CA ARG A 370 1.39 -17.46 -17.79
C ARG A 370 2.74 -17.22 -18.48
N LYS A 371 3.24 -15.97 -18.47
CA LYS A 371 4.55 -15.63 -19.06
C LYS A 371 5.71 -16.25 -18.30
N ILE A 372 5.66 -16.25 -16.98
CA ILE A 372 6.68 -16.87 -16.13
C ILE A 372 6.74 -18.37 -16.38
N ILE A 373 5.58 -19.04 -16.42
CA ILE A 373 5.51 -20.48 -16.72
C ILE A 373 6.06 -20.77 -18.12
N GLY A 374 5.68 -19.97 -19.13
CA GLY A 374 6.24 -20.09 -20.48
C GLY A 374 7.74 -19.94 -20.51
N LEU A 375 8.30 -18.97 -19.77
CA LEU A 375 9.73 -18.76 -19.65
C LEU A 375 10.45 -19.99 -19.03
N LEU A 376 9.89 -20.57 -17.97
CA LEU A 376 10.45 -21.75 -17.31
C LEU A 376 10.38 -23.00 -18.21
N LYS A 377 9.24 -23.23 -18.90
CA LYS A 377 9.08 -24.35 -19.85
C LYS A 377 10.02 -24.20 -21.03
N ASN A 378 10.20 -23.01 -21.58
CA ASN A 378 11.18 -22.72 -22.65
C ASN A 378 12.64 -22.94 -22.19
N ALA A 379 12.94 -22.74 -20.91
CA ALA A 379 14.25 -23.06 -20.33
C ALA A 379 14.46 -24.54 -20.03
N GLY A 380 13.46 -25.40 -20.32
CA GLY A 380 13.54 -26.85 -20.24
C GLY A 380 12.95 -27.46 -18.96
N ALA A 381 12.13 -26.73 -18.19
CA ALA A 381 11.42 -27.32 -17.07
C ALA A 381 10.51 -28.47 -17.54
N ARG A 382 10.54 -29.61 -16.82
CA ARG A 382 9.73 -30.79 -17.15
C ARG A 382 8.28 -30.61 -16.72
N ARG A 383 8.06 -30.06 -15.53
CA ARG A 383 6.77 -29.78 -14.93
C ARG A 383 6.84 -28.49 -14.11
N VAL A 384 5.76 -27.70 -14.08
CA VAL A 384 5.67 -26.49 -13.29
C VAL A 384 4.37 -26.53 -12.47
N GLU A 385 4.51 -26.85 -11.18
CA GLU A 385 3.45 -26.71 -10.18
C GLU A 385 3.49 -25.28 -9.64
N VAL A 386 2.33 -24.68 -9.36
CA VAL A 386 2.23 -23.30 -8.83
C VAL A 386 1.53 -23.33 -7.50
N TRP A 387 2.19 -22.80 -6.46
CA TRP A 387 1.56 -22.56 -5.16
C TRP A 387 1.52 -21.06 -4.87
N VAL A 388 0.32 -20.59 -4.49
CA VAL A 388 0.04 -19.17 -4.28
C VAL A 388 -0.26 -18.94 -2.80
N THR A 389 0.47 -18.02 -2.17
CA THR A 389 0.34 -17.76 -0.71
C THR A 389 -0.88 -16.93 -0.33
N CYS A 390 -1.58 -16.34 -1.30
CA CYS A 390 -2.87 -15.69 -1.14
C CYS A 390 -3.99 -16.61 -1.61
N PRO A 391 -5.16 -16.64 -0.97
CA PRO A 391 -6.37 -17.23 -1.54
C PRO A 391 -6.78 -16.57 -2.87
N PRO A 392 -7.67 -17.19 -3.68
CA PRO A 392 -8.17 -16.58 -4.92
C PRO A 392 -8.79 -15.20 -4.68
N ILE A 393 -8.38 -14.21 -5.48
CA ILE A 393 -8.90 -12.83 -5.41
C ILE A 393 -10.11 -12.74 -6.33
N ILE A 394 -11.31 -12.61 -5.75
CA ILE A 394 -12.57 -12.66 -6.48
C ILE A 394 -13.29 -11.32 -6.59
N SER A 395 -12.94 -10.34 -5.75
CA SER A 395 -13.62 -9.05 -5.67
C SER A 395 -12.66 -7.87 -5.68
N PRO A 396 -13.04 -6.70 -6.24
CA PRO A 396 -12.21 -5.50 -6.26
C PRO A 396 -11.97 -4.94 -4.87
N CYS A 397 -10.97 -4.07 -4.73
CA CYS A 397 -10.69 -3.36 -3.49
C CYS A 397 -11.18 -1.91 -3.57
N PHE A 398 -11.94 -1.47 -2.54
CA PHE A 398 -12.37 -0.06 -2.40
C PHE A 398 -11.54 0.71 -1.38
N TYR A 399 -10.54 0.07 -0.74
CA TYR A 399 -9.74 0.60 0.36
C TYR A 399 -8.31 0.98 -0.05
N GLY A 400 -8.08 1.24 -1.34
CA GLY A 400 -6.84 1.82 -1.83
C GLY A 400 -5.82 0.83 -2.41
N ILE A 401 -6.21 -0.43 -2.73
CA ILE A 401 -5.39 -1.33 -3.54
C ILE A 401 -5.85 -1.25 -5.00
N ASP A 402 -4.92 -1.15 -5.95
CA ASP A 402 -5.24 -1.14 -7.39
C ASP A 402 -5.64 -2.55 -7.88
N MET A 403 -6.79 -3.00 -7.41
CA MET A 403 -7.54 -4.15 -7.93
C MET A 403 -8.85 -3.61 -8.51
N PRO A 404 -8.86 -3.29 -9.82
CA PRO A 404 -9.78 -2.28 -10.34
C PRO A 404 -11.22 -2.76 -10.49
N THR A 405 -11.43 -3.93 -11.08
CA THR A 405 -12.78 -4.36 -11.49
C THR A 405 -12.87 -5.88 -11.48
N HIS A 406 -14.08 -6.42 -11.39
CA HIS A 406 -14.31 -7.87 -11.45
C HIS A 406 -13.79 -8.47 -12.76
N SER A 407 -13.94 -7.79 -13.89
CA SER A 407 -13.52 -8.28 -15.22
C SER A 407 -12.00 -8.46 -15.34
N GLU A 408 -11.20 -7.77 -14.51
CA GLU A 408 -9.75 -7.92 -14.49
C GLU A 408 -9.24 -8.99 -13.51
N LEU A 409 -10.13 -9.53 -12.66
CA LEU A 409 -9.80 -10.57 -11.69
C LEU A 409 -10.07 -11.95 -12.28
N ILE A 410 -9.03 -12.72 -12.56
CA ILE A 410 -9.17 -14.03 -13.19
C ILE A 410 -10.03 -14.99 -12.35
N ALA A 411 -9.94 -14.92 -11.02
CA ALA A 411 -10.69 -15.79 -10.11
C ALA A 411 -12.13 -15.29 -9.82
N SER A 412 -12.55 -14.14 -10.37
CA SER A 412 -13.95 -13.71 -10.27
C SER A 412 -14.89 -14.52 -11.18
N THR A 413 -14.36 -15.10 -12.28
CA THR A 413 -15.14 -15.80 -13.30
C THR A 413 -14.69 -17.22 -13.55
N LEU A 414 -13.42 -17.55 -13.27
CA LEU A 414 -12.85 -18.87 -13.56
C LEU A 414 -12.64 -19.68 -12.28
N SER A 415 -12.93 -20.98 -12.35
CA SER A 415 -12.54 -21.92 -11.31
C SER A 415 -11.03 -22.10 -11.24
N VAL A 416 -10.49 -22.62 -10.13
CA VAL A 416 -9.06 -22.88 -9.97
C VAL A 416 -8.50 -23.75 -11.09
N GLU A 417 -9.27 -24.77 -11.53
CA GLU A 417 -8.86 -25.65 -12.64
C GLU A 417 -8.81 -24.89 -13.98
N GLN A 418 -9.77 -24.01 -14.25
CA GLN A 418 -9.75 -23.17 -15.46
C GLN A 418 -8.59 -22.15 -15.41
N ILE A 419 -8.30 -21.59 -14.23
CA ILE A 419 -7.13 -20.72 -14.04
C ILE A 419 -5.85 -21.49 -14.32
N ARG A 420 -5.69 -22.70 -13.76
CA ARG A 420 -4.56 -23.60 -14.00
C ARG A 420 -4.30 -23.78 -15.50
N GLN A 421 -5.35 -24.12 -16.25
CA GLN A 421 -5.28 -24.29 -17.70
C GLN A 421 -4.90 -22.99 -18.42
N THR A 422 -5.50 -21.87 -18.03
CA THR A 422 -5.26 -20.54 -18.63
C THR A 422 -3.82 -20.07 -18.46
N ILE A 423 -3.23 -20.31 -17.28
CA ILE A 423 -1.83 -19.94 -17.02
C ILE A 423 -0.82 -20.98 -17.53
N GLY A 424 -1.28 -22.17 -17.91
CA GLY A 424 -0.46 -23.25 -18.45
C GLY A 424 0.35 -24.01 -17.39
N ALA A 425 -0.10 -24.00 -16.13
CA ALA A 425 0.51 -24.75 -15.04
C ALA A 425 0.09 -26.23 -15.09
N ASP A 426 0.97 -27.10 -14.61
CA ASP A 426 0.67 -28.51 -14.50
C ASP A 426 -0.16 -28.82 -13.23
N GLU A 427 -0.03 -27.98 -12.19
CA GLU A 427 -0.83 -27.99 -10.98
C GLU A 427 -0.94 -26.57 -10.43
N LEU A 428 -2.04 -26.23 -9.73
CA LEU A 428 -2.27 -24.92 -9.12
C LEU A 428 -2.94 -25.11 -7.76
N CYS A 429 -2.27 -24.63 -6.71
CA CYS A 429 -2.79 -24.62 -5.34
C CYS A 429 -2.78 -23.18 -4.79
N TYR A 430 -3.85 -22.83 -4.10
CA TYR A 430 -3.97 -21.55 -3.39
C TYR A 430 -3.98 -21.77 -1.89
N GLN A 431 -3.51 -20.76 -1.16
CA GLN A 431 -3.71 -20.69 0.28
C GLN A 431 -5.21 -20.72 0.63
N THR A 432 -5.54 -21.31 1.77
CA THR A 432 -6.88 -21.23 2.36
C THR A 432 -7.03 -19.95 3.18
N ILE A 433 -8.27 -19.48 3.40
CA ILE A 433 -8.53 -18.34 4.29
C ILE A 433 -8.05 -18.66 5.71
N ASP A 434 -8.32 -19.86 6.21
CA ASP A 434 -7.86 -20.29 7.55
C ASP A 434 -6.32 -20.32 7.63
N GLY A 435 -5.64 -20.82 6.60
CA GLY A 435 -4.19 -20.81 6.52
C GLY A 435 -3.60 -19.40 6.47
N LEU A 436 -4.28 -18.48 5.78
CA LEU A 436 -3.92 -17.07 5.74
C LEU A 436 -4.07 -16.43 7.14
N LEU A 437 -5.22 -16.57 7.77
CA LEU A 437 -5.50 -16.00 9.10
C LEU A 437 -4.55 -16.57 10.15
N ASN A 438 -4.30 -17.89 10.12
CA ASN A 438 -3.34 -18.55 11.00
C ASN A 438 -1.94 -17.95 10.86
N ALA A 439 -1.48 -17.70 9.61
CA ALA A 439 -0.16 -17.13 9.35
C ALA A 439 -0.03 -15.69 9.83
N ILE A 440 -1.07 -14.86 9.62
CA ILE A 440 -1.08 -13.45 10.06
C ILE A 440 -1.25 -13.37 11.59
N GLY A 441 -1.94 -14.32 12.20
CA GLY A 441 -2.20 -14.36 13.64
C GLY A 441 -3.31 -13.39 14.08
N PHE A 442 -4.27 -13.09 13.21
CA PHE A 442 -5.50 -12.36 13.48
C PHE A 442 -6.72 -13.20 13.12
N THR A 443 -7.85 -12.87 13.74
CA THR A 443 -9.14 -13.49 13.43
C THR A 443 -9.79 -12.88 12.19
N GLU A 444 -10.85 -13.51 11.66
CA GLU A 444 -11.65 -12.97 10.57
C GLU A 444 -12.23 -11.57 10.90
N ASN A 445 -12.66 -11.35 12.16
CA ASN A 445 -13.21 -10.07 12.64
C ASN A 445 -12.15 -8.96 12.82
N GLU A 446 -10.89 -9.27 12.65
CA GLU A 446 -9.78 -8.33 12.76
C GLU A 446 -9.08 -8.09 11.42
N THR A 447 -9.47 -8.84 10.37
CA THR A 447 -8.79 -8.84 9.08
C THR A 447 -9.73 -8.45 7.94
N CYS A 448 -9.31 -7.55 7.07
CA CYS A 448 -10.04 -7.27 5.84
C CYS A 448 -9.80 -8.38 4.81
N LEU A 449 -10.84 -9.14 4.53
CA LEU A 449 -10.87 -10.21 3.54
C LEU A 449 -11.79 -9.86 2.35
N ALA A 450 -12.17 -8.60 2.15
CA ALA A 450 -13.17 -8.18 1.15
C ALA A 450 -12.84 -8.65 -0.27
N CYS A 451 -11.58 -8.55 -0.68
CA CYS A 451 -11.13 -9.00 -1.99
C CYS A 451 -11.18 -10.54 -2.20
N LEU A 452 -11.24 -11.30 -1.10
CA LEU A 452 -11.32 -12.77 -1.10
C LEU A 452 -12.74 -13.30 -0.95
N THR A 453 -13.66 -12.51 -0.34
CA THR A 453 -14.99 -12.97 0.08
C THR A 453 -16.14 -12.18 -0.51
N GLY A 454 -15.89 -10.96 -1.05
CA GLY A 454 -16.93 -10.02 -1.46
C GLY A 454 -17.68 -9.35 -0.30
N LYS A 455 -17.26 -9.59 0.97
CA LYS A 455 -17.84 -8.97 2.15
C LYS A 455 -17.00 -7.79 2.59
N TYR A 456 -17.55 -6.59 2.49
CA TYR A 456 -16.82 -5.35 2.77
C TYR A 456 -17.12 -4.86 4.19
N PRO A 457 -16.08 -4.44 4.97
CA PRO A 457 -16.25 -3.99 6.35
C PRO A 457 -17.10 -2.72 6.51
N THR A 458 -17.19 -1.87 5.47
CA THR A 458 -17.94 -0.61 5.58
C THR A 458 -19.25 -0.63 4.79
N PRO A 459 -20.33 0.02 5.30
CA PRO A 459 -21.68 -0.06 4.70
C PRO A 459 -21.75 0.41 3.25
N LEU A 460 -21.10 1.54 2.92
CA LEU A 460 -21.15 2.08 1.57
C LEU A 460 -20.39 1.18 0.59
N ALA A 461 -19.21 0.67 0.98
CA ALA A 461 -18.47 -0.26 0.14
C ALA A 461 -19.28 -1.54 -0.16
N GLN A 462 -19.97 -2.09 0.86
CA GLN A 462 -20.84 -3.26 0.66
C GLN A 462 -22.03 -2.94 -0.25
N LYS A 463 -22.63 -1.75 -0.09
CA LYS A 463 -23.73 -1.31 -0.97
C LYS A 463 -23.27 -1.20 -2.42
N ILE A 464 -22.10 -0.59 -2.67
CA ILE A 464 -21.52 -0.46 -4.01
C ILE A 464 -21.24 -1.84 -4.63
N ALA A 465 -20.69 -2.78 -3.85
CA ALA A 465 -20.44 -4.14 -4.32
C ALA A 465 -21.75 -4.82 -4.76
N ASN A 466 -22.81 -4.78 -3.93
CA ASN A 466 -24.09 -5.39 -4.22
C ASN A 466 -24.78 -4.77 -5.47
N GLU A 467 -24.65 -3.45 -5.67
CA GLU A 467 -25.23 -2.76 -6.83
C GLU A 467 -24.51 -3.15 -8.14
N LYS A 468 -23.21 -3.41 -8.12
CA LYS A 468 -22.44 -3.84 -9.29
C LYS A 468 -22.71 -5.29 -9.65
N ASP A 469 -22.83 -6.17 -8.67
CA ASP A 469 -23.18 -7.58 -8.90
C ASP A 469 -24.57 -7.73 -9.55
N SER A 470 -25.53 -6.86 -9.20
CA SER A 470 -26.89 -6.89 -9.75
C SER A 470 -27.00 -6.41 -11.21
N LYS A 471 -26.05 -5.60 -11.71
CA LYS A 471 -26.15 -4.96 -13.02
C LYS A 471 -25.41 -5.66 -14.16
N HIS A 472 -24.62 -6.69 -13.93
CA HIS A 472 -23.73 -7.34 -14.92
C HIS A 472 -22.94 -6.37 -15.83
N GLN A 473 -22.83 -5.09 -15.44
CA GLN A 473 -22.25 -4.01 -16.22
C GLN A 473 -20.91 -3.54 -15.59
N ASP A 474 -19.91 -4.40 -15.67
CA ASP A 474 -18.55 -3.96 -15.42
C ASP A 474 -17.95 -3.41 -16.73
N GLN A 475 -18.13 -2.11 -16.96
CA GLN A 475 -17.60 -1.41 -18.15
C GLN A 475 -16.09 -1.15 -18.04
N GLY A 476 -15.37 -1.83 -17.11
CA GLY A 476 -13.94 -1.59 -16.90
C GLY A 476 -13.61 -0.24 -16.28
N ILE A 477 -14.62 0.53 -15.82
CA ILE A 477 -14.50 1.85 -15.23
C ILE A 477 -14.48 1.69 -13.71
N ARG A 478 -13.52 2.33 -13.05
CA ARG A 478 -13.43 2.31 -11.58
C ARG A 478 -14.60 3.08 -10.97
N PHE A 479 -15.09 2.64 -9.81
CA PHE A 479 -16.24 3.26 -9.13
C PHE A 479 -16.11 4.77 -8.99
N TRP A 480 -14.95 5.27 -8.61
CA TRP A 480 -14.68 6.70 -8.43
C TRP A 480 -14.54 7.48 -9.75
N GLU A 481 -14.44 6.80 -10.89
CA GLU A 481 -14.43 7.42 -12.22
C GLU A 481 -15.84 7.58 -12.79
N THR A 482 -16.83 6.85 -12.26
CA THR A 482 -18.24 6.90 -12.73
C THR A 482 -19.07 8.01 -12.08
N GLN A 483 -18.54 8.71 -11.08
CA GLN A 483 -19.25 9.76 -10.33
C GLN A 483 -18.67 11.18 -10.52
N GLN A 484 -17.98 11.39 -11.64
CA GLN A 484 -17.52 12.73 -12.05
C GLN A 484 -18.53 13.42 -12.93
#